data_65f70f593aff8861d24d230d89543058
#
_entry.id   65f70f593aff8861d24d230d89543058
#
_cell.length_a   1.000
_cell.length_b   1.000
_cell.length_c   1.000
_cell.angle_alpha   90.00
_cell.angle_beta   90.00
_cell.angle_gamma   90.00
#
_symmetry.space_group_name_H-M   'P 1'
#
loop_
_entity.id
_entity.type
_entity.pdbx_description
1 polymer ?
#
loop_
_entity_poly.entity_id
_entity_poly.type
_entity_poly.pdbx_seq_one_letter_code
_entity_poly.pdbx_strand_id
1 'polypeptide(L)'
;MFLIAMRSTVWVFARRPYTRLPISKSGNGTINGRDGDTPTTIEHGVTVFSAMWNAWDLMVNLRGIGWDGVQMMHIPTSNFQVESRLTLVLLTLGRLTILGLVFDILSRCVHSLGPDTFGTPKGGSIFDPSLTLPERYMKSFIITLLSGFTSYVTIDGTYQVHAVLFTILFQQYPSQWPPLFDSPWLSTSLTSFWGRRWHQLFRECFVAVGSKPLERYLGRAGSIMGAFALSGVLHDIGIQGMGRGADTLSVAGFFVMHGVGVVMEHAWKQTTGRRVGGITGWLWTFSWHVLWGHVIVDAWARRGMVGVGFFPDAYRPTTLFLNWMSRKNVAS
;
A
#
# COMPACT_ATOMS: atom_id res chain seq x y z
N MET A 1 3.96 10.54 -14.22
CA MET A 1 3.60 11.98 -14.39
C MET A 1 2.69 12.48 -13.29
N PHE A 2 1.49 11.89 -13.04
CA PHE A 2 0.54 12.38 -12.02
C PHE A 2 1.12 12.45 -10.60
N LEU A 3 1.86 11.43 -10.16
CA LEU A 3 2.52 11.44 -8.85
C LEU A 3 3.54 12.58 -8.73
N ILE A 4 4.32 12.83 -9.78
CA ILE A 4 5.28 13.94 -9.81
C ILE A 4 4.53 15.27 -9.69
N ALA A 5 3.42 15.44 -10.42
CA ALA A 5 2.59 16.64 -10.31
C ALA A 5 2.05 16.84 -8.89
N MET A 6 1.55 15.79 -8.24
CA MET A 6 1.11 15.88 -6.84
C MET A 6 2.25 16.27 -5.90
N ARG A 7 3.43 15.67 -6.04
CA ARG A 7 4.61 16.00 -5.22
C ARG A 7 5.04 17.45 -5.45
N SER A 8 5.12 17.89 -6.71
CA SER A 8 5.45 19.27 -7.05
C SER A 8 4.45 20.25 -6.45
N THR A 9 3.14 19.93 -6.49
CA THR A 9 2.10 20.73 -5.84
C THR A 9 2.34 20.83 -4.33
N VAL A 10 2.66 19.73 -3.66
CA VAL A 10 2.96 19.72 -2.22
C VAL A 10 4.13 20.65 -1.91
N TRP A 11 5.20 20.63 -2.71
CA TRP A 11 6.38 21.44 -2.50
C TRP A 11 6.17 22.93 -2.77
N VAL A 12 5.44 23.26 -3.83
CA VAL A 12 5.10 24.65 -4.17
C VAL A 12 4.31 25.33 -3.04
N PHE A 13 3.42 24.57 -2.39
CA PHE A 13 2.61 25.09 -1.27
C PHE A 13 3.20 24.77 0.11
N ALA A 14 4.43 24.25 0.18
CA ALA A 14 5.11 24.05 1.44
C ALA A 14 5.43 25.42 2.11
N ARG A 15 5.03 25.54 3.37
CA ARG A 15 5.26 26.79 4.13
C ARG A 15 6.72 26.98 4.60
N ARG A 16 7.48 25.91 4.61
CA ARG A 16 8.90 25.87 5.03
C ARG A 16 9.68 24.98 4.07
N PRO A 17 10.95 25.26 3.81
CA PRO A 17 11.80 24.35 3.07
C PRO A 17 11.92 23.03 3.84
N TYR A 18 11.99 21.92 3.11
CA TYR A 18 12.28 20.62 3.71
C TYR A 18 13.75 20.59 4.13
N THR A 19 14.01 20.24 5.37
CA THR A 19 15.38 20.05 5.88
C THR A 19 15.61 18.57 6.17
N ARG A 20 16.83 18.12 5.88
CA ARG A 20 17.20 16.74 6.15
C ARG A 20 17.50 16.56 7.63
N LEU A 21 16.82 15.60 8.25
CA LEU A 21 17.07 15.24 9.63
C LEU A 21 18.35 14.40 9.74
N PRO A 22 19.11 14.53 10.83
CA PRO A 22 20.26 13.66 11.09
C PRO A 22 19.79 12.21 11.15
N ILE A 23 20.42 11.35 10.36
CA ILE A 23 20.07 9.92 10.33
C ILE A 23 20.70 9.26 11.55
N SER A 24 19.89 8.75 12.47
CA SER A 24 20.38 7.90 13.55
C SER A 24 20.95 6.61 12.96
N LYS A 25 22.22 6.33 13.26
CA LYS A 25 22.85 5.04 12.90
C LYS A 25 22.34 3.90 13.76
N SER A 26 21.75 4.18 14.92
CA SER A 26 21.15 3.22 15.83
C SER A 26 19.63 3.21 15.63
N GLY A 27 19.03 2.02 15.57
CA GLY A 27 17.59 1.82 15.40
C GLY A 27 16.72 2.35 16.55
N ASN A 28 17.28 3.01 17.55
CA ASN A 28 16.60 3.50 18.75
C ASN A 28 16.15 4.97 18.66
N GLY A 29 16.21 5.57 17.48
CA GLY A 29 15.76 6.94 17.28
C GLY A 29 14.25 7.04 17.13
N THR A 30 13.51 7.13 18.23
CA THR A 30 12.22 7.81 18.27
C THR A 30 12.49 9.24 17.80
N ILE A 31 12.07 9.58 16.58
CA ILE A 31 12.08 10.95 16.08
C ILE A 31 10.93 11.67 16.79
N ASN A 32 11.06 11.86 18.10
CA ASN A 32 10.22 12.75 18.89
C ASN A 32 10.88 14.12 18.88
N GLY A 33 10.50 14.96 17.94
CA GLY A 33 10.86 16.37 17.92
C GLY A 33 10.14 17.15 19.04
N ARG A 34 10.39 16.79 20.29
CA ARG A 34 9.83 17.48 21.47
C ARG A 34 10.83 17.89 22.53
N ASP A 35 12.10 17.59 22.36
CA ASP A 35 13.11 18.13 23.25
C ASP A 35 13.80 19.31 22.58
N GLY A 36 13.83 20.45 23.30
CA GLY A 36 14.28 21.76 22.85
C GLY A 36 15.79 21.88 22.57
N ASP A 37 16.43 20.82 22.14
CA ASP A 37 17.77 20.87 21.62
C ASP A 37 17.70 21.34 20.15
N THR A 38 18.12 22.58 19.95
CA THR A 38 18.41 23.14 18.62
C THR A 38 19.22 22.12 17.83
N PRO A 39 18.72 21.66 16.65
CA PRO A 39 19.53 20.81 15.79
C PRO A 39 20.83 21.59 15.48
N THR A 40 21.94 21.06 15.91
CA THR A 40 23.22 21.52 15.39
C THR A 40 23.24 21.24 13.90
N THR A 41 22.83 22.21 13.12
CA THR A 41 23.00 22.26 11.67
C THR A 41 24.50 22.17 11.44
N ILE A 42 25.00 20.98 11.11
CA ILE A 42 26.28 20.84 10.50
C ILE A 42 26.11 21.48 9.11
N GLU A 43 26.44 22.79 9.02
CA GLU A 43 26.60 23.48 7.75
C GLU A 43 27.88 22.94 7.04
N HIS A 44 27.78 21.70 6.57
CA HIS A 44 28.62 21.30 5.46
C HIS A 44 28.11 22.06 4.24
N GLY A 45 28.97 22.92 3.67
CA GLY A 45 28.63 23.74 2.51
C GLY A 45 27.86 22.91 1.49
N VAL A 46 26.65 23.35 1.14
CA VAL A 46 25.78 22.64 0.22
C VAL A 46 26.43 22.58 -1.14
N THR A 47 27.03 21.45 -1.48
CA THR A 47 27.57 21.23 -2.82
C THR A 47 26.43 21.02 -3.80
N VAL A 48 26.63 21.37 -5.08
CA VAL A 48 25.62 21.10 -6.14
C VAL A 48 25.23 19.64 -6.15
N PHE A 49 26.17 18.73 -5.96
CA PHE A 49 25.90 17.29 -5.91
C PHE A 49 24.99 16.92 -4.72
N SER A 50 25.26 17.45 -3.52
CA SER A 50 24.40 17.17 -2.36
C SER A 50 23.00 17.76 -2.52
N ALA A 51 22.87 18.93 -3.16
CA ALA A 51 21.57 19.52 -3.47
C ALA A 51 20.78 18.67 -4.48
N MET A 52 21.42 18.19 -5.54
CA MET A 52 20.80 17.29 -6.53
C MET A 52 20.39 15.96 -5.88
N TRP A 53 21.25 15.39 -5.06
CA TRP A 53 20.94 14.17 -4.31
C TRP A 53 19.73 14.35 -3.39
N ASN A 54 19.69 15.44 -2.63
CA ASN A 54 18.58 15.75 -1.74
C ASN A 54 17.27 15.96 -2.52
N ALA A 55 17.30 16.65 -3.64
CA ALA A 55 16.12 16.84 -4.50
C ALA A 55 15.61 15.50 -5.07
N TRP A 56 16.53 14.63 -5.51
CA TRP A 56 16.18 13.30 -6.01
C TRP A 56 15.61 12.41 -4.90
N ASP A 57 16.28 12.34 -3.73
CA ASP A 57 15.79 11.59 -2.58
C ASP A 57 14.40 12.07 -2.16
N LEU A 58 14.20 13.38 -2.06
CA LEU A 58 12.90 13.95 -1.72
C LEU A 58 11.81 13.59 -2.75
N MET A 59 12.16 13.47 -4.03
CA MET A 59 11.23 13.08 -5.10
C MET A 59 10.81 11.63 -4.99
N VAL A 60 11.75 10.70 -4.76
CA VAL A 60 11.49 9.24 -4.77
C VAL A 60 11.09 8.72 -3.40
N ASN A 61 11.44 9.39 -2.32
CA ASN A 61 11.10 9.03 -0.95
C ASN A 61 9.67 9.44 -0.63
N LEU A 62 8.72 8.60 -1.05
CA LEU A 62 7.28 8.88 -0.93
C LEU A 62 6.81 9.02 0.52
N ARG A 63 7.52 8.40 1.46
CA ARG A 63 7.22 8.49 2.89
C ARG A 63 7.93 9.66 3.56
N GLY A 64 8.89 10.30 2.89
CA GLY A 64 9.66 11.41 3.42
C GLY A 64 10.48 11.08 4.67
N ILE A 65 10.88 9.81 4.86
CA ILE A 65 11.65 9.38 6.02
C ILE A 65 13.02 10.05 5.98
N GLY A 66 13.42 10.67 7.10
CA GLY A 66 14.66 11.46 7.17
C GLY A 66 14.50 12.92 6.75
N TRP A 67 13.27 13.39 6.53
CA TRP A 67 12.96 14.79 6.24
C TRP A 67 12.05 15.38 7.31
N ASP A 68 12.25 16.65 7.66
CA ASP A 68 11.31 17.38 8.50
C ASP A 68 10.00 17.67 7.73
N GLY A 69 8.93 17.93 8.46
CA GLY A 69 7.63 18.23 7.83
C GLY A 69 6.78 17.00 7.49
N VAL A 70 7.31 15.79 7.53
CA VAL A 70 6.56 14.53 7.34
C VAL A 70 6.05 13.95 8.67
N GLN A 71 5.86 14.79 9.67
CA GLN A 71 5.58 14.41 11.08
C GLN A 71 4.24 13.71 11.33
N MET A 72 3.39 13.52 10.32
CA MET A 72 2.05 12.96 10.52
C MET A 72 1.92 11.47 10.16
N MET A 73 3.02 10.80 9.90
CA MET A 73 3.00 9.41 9.49
C MET A 73 3.15 8.48 10.69
N HIS A 74 2.28 7.46 10.76
CA HIS A 74 2.49 6.35 11.66
C HIS A 74 3.58 5.43 11.10
N ILE A 75 4.68 5.31 11.83
CA ILE A 75 5.73 4.35 11.52
C ILE A 75 5.52 3.15 12.44
N PRO A 76 5.26 1.94 11.91
CA PRO A 76 5.11 0.76 12.73
C PRO A 76 6.39 0.50 13.54
N THR A 77 6.23 0.16 14.81
CA THR A 77 7.36 -0.26 15.63
C THR A 77 7.84 -1.63 15.16
N SER A 78 9.12 -1.73 14.83
CA SER A 78 9.77 -3.01 14.56
C SER A 78 10.34 -3.57 15.85
N ASN A 79 10.01 -4.80 16.19
CA ASN A 79 10.63 -5.51 17.30
C ASN A 79 12.08 -5.93 16.99
N PHE A 80 12.49 -5.84 15.73
CA PHE A 80 13.84 -6.13 15.27
C PHE A 80 14.54 -4.83 14.92
N GLN A 81 15.48 -4.44 15.78
CA GLN A 81 16.39 -3.34 15.47
C GLN A 81 17.51 -3.88 14.59
N VAL A 82 17.47 -3.50 13.32
CA VAL A 82 18.52 -3.86 12.36
C VAL A 82 19.51 -2.70 12.30
N GLU A 83 20.74 -2.91 12.78
CA GLU A 83 21.79 -1.89 12.80
C GLU A 83 22.69 -1.96 11.55
N SER A 84 22.87 -3.18 11.03
CA SER A 84 23.76 -3.44 9.90
C SER A 84 23.03 -3.43 8.56
N ARG A 85 23.60 -2.80 7.55
CA ARG A 85 23.12 -2.86 6.17
C ARG A 85 23.10 -4.27 5.62
N LEU A 86 24.15 -5.06 5.90
CA LEU A 86 24.20 -6.45 5.45
C LEU A 86 23.07 -7.27 6.07
N THR A 87 22.84 -7.11 7.36
CA THR A 87 21.73 -7.79 8.06
C THR A 87 20.38 -7.37 7.46
N LEU A 88 20.17 -6.08 7.18
CA LEU A 88 18.97 -5.63 6.49
C LEU A 88 18.80 -6.33 5.14
N VAL A 89 19.82 -6.34 4.30
CA VAL A 89 19.78 -6.96 2.96
C VAL A 89 19.45 -8.45 3.07
N LEU A 90 20.13 -9.20 3.94
CA LEU A 90 19.90 -10.64 4.09
C LEU A 90 18.48 -10.94 4.59
N LEU A 91 18.01 -10.23 5.63
CA LEU A 91 16.63 -10.40 6.13
C LEU A 91 15.59 -10.03 5.08
N THR A 92 15.85 -8.97 4.33
CA THR A 92 14.95 -8.52 3.26
C THR A 92 14.90 -9.50 2.09
N LEU A 93 16.04 -10.09 1.70
CA LEU A 93 16.07 -11.15 0.69
C LEU A 93 15.30 -12.38 1.13
N GLY A 94 15.47 -12.81 2.39
CA GLY A 94 14.68 -13.91 2.98
C GLY A 94 13.18 -13.60 2.95
N ARG A 95 12.79 -12.37 3.33
CA ARG A 95 11.40 -11.90 3.26
C ARG A 95 10.87 -11.88 1.81
N LEU A 96 11.66 -11.39 0.86
CA LEU A 96 11.29 -11.39 -0.57
C LEU A 96 11.06 -12.80 -1.10
N THR A 97 11.87 -13.78 -0.70
CA THR A 97 11.64 -15.18 -1.06
C THR A 97 10.28 -15.67 -0.56
N ILE A 98 9.95 -15.41 0.70
CA ILE A 98 8.65 -15.78 1.29
C ILE A 98 7.51 -15.07 0.57
N LEU A 99 7.62 -13.75 0.36
CA LEU A 99 6.61 -12.98 -0.36
C LEU A 99 6.41 -13.47 -1.80
N GLY A 100 7.49 -13.83 -2.49
CA GLY A 100 7.44 -14.39 -3.84
C GLY A 100 6.71 -15.74 -3.90
N LEU A 101 6.98 -16.63 -2.94
CA LEU A 101 6.27 -17.91 -2.82
C LEU A 101 4.79 -17.71 -2.51
N VAL A 102 4.47 -16.84 -1.55
CA VAL A 102 3.07 -16.52 -1.20
C VAL A 102 2.34 -15.89 -2.38
N PHE A 103 2.98 -14.96 -3.09
CA PHE A 103 2.43 -14.36 -4.31
C PHE A 103 2.12 -15.41 -5.37
N ASP A 104 3.04 -16.35 -5.63
CA ASP A 104 2.85 -17.40 -6.63
C ASP A 104 1.69 -18.34 -6.26
N ILE A 105 1.58 -18.73 -4.99
CA ILE A 105 0.46 -19.55 -4.48
C ILE A 105 -0.88 -18.78 -4.64
N LEU A 106 -0.96 -17.55 -4.14
CA LEU A 106 -2.18 -16.74 -4.22
C LEU A 106 -2.63 -16.52 -5.67
N SER A 107 -1.69 -16.13 -6.54
CA SER A 107 -1.98 -15.93 -7.96
C SER A 107 -2.51 -17.21 -8.61
N ARG A 108 -1.90 -18.36 -8.33
CA ARG A 108 -2.35 -19.65 -8.85
C ARG A 108 -3.75 -19.99 -8.36
N CYS A 109 -4.02 -19.79 -7.06
CA CYS A 109 -5.36 -20.00 -6.51
C CYS A 109 -6.41 -19.12 -7.19
N VAL A 110 -6.10 -17.84 -7.39
CA VAL A 110 -7.01 -16.92 -8.09
C VAL A 110 -7.23 -17.37 -9.54
N HIS A 111 -6.17 -17.67 -10.30
CA HIS A 111 -6.26 -18.09 -11.70
C HIS A 111 -7.07 -19.39 -11.85
N SER A 112 -6.93 -20.34 -10.91
CA SER A 112 -7.68 -21.61 -10.97
C SER A 112 -9.17 -21.45 -10.78
N LEU A 113 -9.63 -20.34 -10.19
CA LEU A 113 -11.05 -20.03 -10.00
C LEU A 113 -11.73 -19.49 -11.28
N GLY A 114 -10.95 -19.07 -12.28
CA GLY A 114 -11.49 -18.58 -13.56
C GLY A 114 -10.48 -18.69 -14.70
N PRO A 115 -10.02 -19.92 -15.03
CA PRO A 115 -8.91 -20.14 -15.97
C PRO A 115 -9.21 -19.64 -17.39
N ASP A 116 -10.48 -19.62 -17.79
CA ASP A 116 -10.92 -19.21 -19.13
C ASP A 116 -11.45 -17.77 -19.18
N THR A 117 -11.53 -17.09 -18.02
CA THR A 117 -12.11 -15.76 -17.87
C THR A 117 -11.13 -14.78 -17.26
N PHE A 118 -11.39 -14.36 -16.01
CA PHE A 118 -10.57 -13.37 -15.31
C PHE A 118 -9.15 -13.87 -14.95
N GLY A 119 -8.90 -15.17 -14.96
CA GLY A 119 -7.55 -15.75 -14.82
C GLY A 119 -6.68 -15.60 -16.07
N THR A 120 -7.17 -14.95 -17.12
CA THR A 120 -6.44 -14.65 -18.35
C THR A 120 -6.21 -13.15 -18.53
N PRO A 121 -5.24 -12.73 -19.36
CA PRO A 121 -5.04 -11.30 -19.68
C PRO A 121 -6.21 -10.65 -20.41
N LYS A 122 -7.15 -11.43 -20.99
CA LYS A 122 -8.37 -10.92 -21.61
C LYS A 122 -9.33 -10.36 -20.56
N GLY A 123 -9.27 -10.92 -19.36
CA GLY A 123 -10.13 -10.55 -18.26
C GLY A 123 -11.55 -11.08 -18.37
N GLY A 124 -12.30 -10.85 -17.32
CA GLY A 124 -13.71 -11.22 -17.19
C GLY A 124 -14.25 -10.87 -15.81
N SER A 125 -15.57 -10.98 -15.61
CA SER A 125 -16.16 -10.73 -14.29
C SER A 125 -15.83 -11.85 -13.30
N ILE A 126 -15.62 -11.46 -12.03
CA ILE A 126 -15.52 -12.42 -10.91
C ILE A 126 -16.88 -13.03 -10.54
N PHE A 127 -17.97 -12.46 -11.04
CA PHE A 127 -19.33 -12.95 -10.85
C PHE A 127 -19.73 -13.89 -11.99
N ASP A 128 -19.63 -15.17 -11.76
CA ASP A 128 -19.94 -16.20 -12.75
C ASP A 128 -21.45 -16.38 -12.90
N PRO A 129 -22.04 -16.00 -14.06
CA PRO A 129 -23.49 -16.09 -14.24
C PRO A 129 -24.03 -17.53 -14.34
N SER A 130 -23.17 -18.52 -14.58
CA SER A 130 -23.56 -19.94 -14.68
C SER A 130 -23.83 -20.58 -13.31
N LEU A 131 -23.34 -19.96 -12.23
CA LEU A 131 -23.51 -20.44 -10.85
C LEU A 131 -24.80 -19.92 -10.22
N THR A 132 -25.32 -20.67 -9.23
CA THR A 132 -26.39 -20.18 -8.37
C THR A 132 -25.98 -18.93 -7.60
N LEU A 133 -26.93 -18.13 -7.12
CA LEU A 133 -26.60 -16.89 -6.40
C LEU A 133 -25.66 -17.12 -5.21
N PRO A 134 -25.89 -18.09 -4.30
CA PRO A 134 -24.98 -18.34 -3.18
C PRO A 134 -23.57 -18.73 -3.63
N GLU A 135 -23.45 -19.63 -4.61
CA GLU A 135 -22.16 -20.08 -5.14
C GLU A 135 -21.41 -18.95 -5.82
N ARG A 136 -22.10 -18.13 -6.61
CA ARG A 136 -21.55 -16.96 -7.30
C ARG A 136 -20.94 -15.97 -6.32
N TYR A 137 -21.68 -15.62 -5.26
CA TYR A 137 -21.18 -14.69 -4.24
C TYR A 137 -20.10 -15.33 -3.36
N MET A 138 -20.17 -16.62 -3.06
CA MET A 138 -19.09 -17.30 -2.33
C MET A 138 -17.80 -17.32 -3.15
N LYS A 139 -17.87 -17.64 -4.44
CA LYS A 139 -16.73 -17.63 -5.35
C LYS A 139 -16.12 -16.22 -5.44
N SER A 140 -16.94 -15.20 -5.67
CA SER A 140 -16.45 -13.81 -5.74
C SER A 140 -15.87 -13.32 -4.42
N PHE A 141 -16.42 -13.74 -3.28
CA PHE A 141 -15.86 -13.46 -1.94
C PHE A 141 -14.44 -14.04 -1.79
N ILE A 142 -14.25 -15.31 -2.15
CA ILE A 142 -12.93 -15.96 -2.09
C ILE A 142 -11.93 -15.21 -3.00
N ILE A 143 -12.33 -14.89 -4.24
CA ILE A 143 -11.49 -14.15 -5.18
C ILE A 143 -11.11 -12.77 -4.62
N THR A 144 -12.07 -12.08 -4.01
CA THR A 144 -11.84 -10.76 -3.41
C THR A 144 -10.82 -10.82 -2.27
N LEU A 145 -10.95 -11.81 -1.39
CA LEU A 145 -9.98 -12.00 -0.29
C LEU A 145 -8.58 -12.32 -0.83
N LEU A 146 -8.47 -13.28 -1.73
CA LEU A 146 -7.19 -13.67 -2.32
C LEU A 146 -6.54 -12.49 -3.06
N SER A 147 -7.32 -11.70 -3.80
CA SER A 147 -6.83 -10.50 -4.50
C SER A 147 -6.37 -9.41 -3.53
N GLY A 148 -7.05 -9.24 -2.40
CA GLY A 148 -6.64 -8.33 -1.33
C GLY A 148 -5.29 -8.72 -0.72
N PHE A 149 -5.08 -10.01 -0.42
CA PHE A 149 -3.79 -10.52 0.06
C PHE A 149 -2.72 -10.44 -1.02
N THR A 150 -3.05 -10.72 -2.28
CA THR A 150 -2.12 -10.55 -3.41
C THR A 150 -1.65 -9.10 -3.53
N SER A 151 -2.56 -8.13 -3.38
CA SER A 151 -2.22 -6.71 -3.39
C SER A 151 -1.27 -6.33 -2.24
N TYR A 152 -1.54 -6.84 -1.02
CA TYR A 152 -0.65 -6.64 0.12
C TYR A 152 0.77 -7.17 -0.17
N VAL A 153 0.87 -8.41 -0.64
CA VAL A 153 2.15 -9.08 -0.94
C VAL A 153 2.91 -8.35 -2.04
N THR A 154 2.21 -7.90 -3.09
CA THR A 154 2.80 -7.16 -4.21
C THR A 154 3.38 -5.82 -3.77
N ILE A 155 2.62 -5.05 -2.98
CA ILE A 155 3.06 -3.73 -2.50
C ILE A 155 4.24 -3.89 -1.54
N ASP A 156 4.17 -4.84 -0.58
CA ASP A 156 5.25 -5.09 0.35
C ASP A 156 6.50 -5.62 -0.37
N GLY A 157 6.35 -6.56 -1.29
CA GLY A 157 7.44 -7.08 -2.11
C GLY A 157 8.14 -5.98 -2.92
N THR A 158 7.37 -5.11 -3.58
CA THR A 158 7.91 -3.96 -4.31
C THR A 158 8.69 -3.03 -3.38
N TYR A 159 8.18 -2.74 -2.20
CA TYR A 159 8.88 -1.94 -1.19
C TYR A 159 10.19 -2.59 -0.75
N GLN A 160 10.19 -3.91 -0.49
CA GLN A 160 11.38 -4.65 -0.08
C GLN A 160 12.45 -4.68 -1.19
N VAL A 161 12.05 -4.81 -2.46
CA VAL A 161 13.00 -4.70 -3.61
C VAL A 161 13.68 -3.34 -3.60
N HIS A 162 12.92 -2.25 -3.42
CA HIS A 162 13.51 -0.91 -3.32
C HIS A 162 14.45 -0.79 -2.11
N ALA A 163 14.08 -1.37 -0.95
CA ALA A 163 14.93 -1.37 0.24
C ALA A 163 16.29 -2.00 -0.02
N VAL A 164 16.33 -3.17 -0.69
CA VAL A 164 17.59 -3.83 -1.08
C VAL A 164 18.39 -2.96 -2.05
N LEU A 165 17.76 -2.52 -3.14
CA LEU A 165 18.43 -1.74 -4.18
C LEU A 165 19.03 -0.45 -3.62
N PHE A 166 18.26 0.30 -2.85
CA PHE A 166 18.72 1.58 -2.31
C PHE A 166 19.75 1.42 -1.19
N THR A 167 19.65 0.35 -0.40
CA THR A 167 20.67 0.02 0.60
C THR A 167 22.02 -0.33 -0.06
N ILE A 168 22.00 -1.08 -1.17
CA ILE A 168 23.22 -1.49 -1.87
C ILE A 168 23.79 -0.33 -2.70
N LEU A 169 22.96 0.30 -3.55
CA LEU A 169 23.42 1.30 -4.52
C LEU A 169 23.72 2.66 -3.86
N PHE A 170 22.91 3.06 -2.90
CA PHE A 170 22.99 4.40 -2.29
C PHE A 170 23.40 4.36 -0.84
N GLN A 171 23.83 3.20 -0.34
CA GLN A 171 24.34 3.03 1.02
C GLN A 171 23.39 3.53 2.11
N GLN A 172 22.07 3.42 1.89
CA GLN A 172 21.06 3.88 2.84
C GLN A 172 21.09 3.02 4.12
N TYR A 173 20.68 3.64 5.23
CA TYR A 173 20.67 2.98 6.54
C TYR A 173 19.36 2.24 6.78
N PRO A 174 19.36 1.18 7.62
CA PRO A 174 18.15 0.43 7.95
C PRO A 174 17.01 1.30 8.50
N SER A 175 17.33 2.36 9.24
CA SER A 175 16.33 3.30 9.78
C SER A 175 15.52 4.05 8.71
N GLN A 176 15.99 4.09 7.45
CA GLN A 176 15.27 4.68 6.32
C GLN A 176 14.21 3.73 5.72
N TRP A 177 14.23 2.45 6.12
CA TRP A 177 13.35 1.40 5.59
C TRP A 177 12.49 0.73 6.68
N PRO A 178 11.72 1.52 7.48
CA PRO A 178 10.82 0.94 8.47
C PRO A 178 9.68 0.17 7.79
N PRO A 179 9.02 -0.76 8.50
CA PRO A 179 7.93 -1.57 7.95
C PRO A 179 6.87 -0.72 7.24
N LEU A 180 6.35 -1.23 6.13
CA LEU A 180 5.36 -0.54 5.31
C LEU A 180 3.95 -0.67 5.88
N PHE A 181 3.64 -1.83 6.46
CA PHE A 181 2.34 -2.20 7.02
C PHE A 181 2.44 -2.51 8.50
N ASP A 182 1.34 -2.28 9.22
CA ASP A 182 1.16 -2.61 10.63
C ASP A 182 0.00 -3.61 10.80
N SER A 183 0.19 -4.86 10.38
CA SER A 183 -0.80 -5.94 10.51
C SER A 183 -2.23 -5.49 10.14
N PRO A 184 -2.51 -5.09 8.89
CA PRO A 184 -3.78 -4.49 8.49
C PRO A 184 -4.99 -5.40 8.77
N TRP A 185 -4.83 -6.72 8.77
CA TRP A 185 -5.88 -7.71 9.12
C TRP A 185 -6.35 -7.66 10.57
N LEU A 186 -5.60 -7.01 11.46
CA LEU A 186 -5.98 -6.78 12.87
C LEU A 186 -6.70 -5.45 13.08
N SER A 187 -7.08 -4.75 12.00
CA SER A 187 -7.78 -3.46 12.12
C SER A 187 -9.19 -3.64 12.67
N THR A 188 -9.51 -2.90 13.71
CA THR A 188 -10.83 -2.88 14.33
C THR A 188 -11.67 -1.67 13.95
N SER A 189 -11.21 -0.89 12.97
CA SER A 189 -11.93 0.23 12.37
C SER A 189 -11.31 0.60 11.02
N LEU A 190 -12.11 1.17 10.11
CA LEU A 190 -11.65 1.71 8.83
C LEU A 190 -10.66 2.86 9.04
N THR A 191 -10.90 3.68 10.05
CA THR A 191 -9.97 4.74 10.48
C THR A 191 -8.60 4.17 10.85
N SER A 192 -8.55 3.07 11.61
CA SER A 192 -7.29 2.41 11.97
C SER A 192 -6.61 1.77 10.76
N PHE A 193 -7.39 1.10 9.91
CA PHE A 193 -6.87 0.46 8.70
C PHE A 193 -6.17 1.48 7.80
N TRP A 194 -6.89 2.49 7.31
CA TRP A 194 -6.37 3.47 6.36
C TRP A 194 -5.43 4.49 7.00
N GLY A 195 -5.64 4.84 8.28
CA GLY A 195 -4.87 5.87 8.96
C GLY A 195 -3.53 5.41 9.54
N ARG A 196 -3.35 4.08 9.78
CA ARG A 196 -2.17 3.55 10.46
C ARG A 196 -1.64 2.26 9.85
N ARG A 197 -2.51 1.25 9.58
CA ARG A 197 -2.12 -0.13 9.35
C ARG A 197 -1.82 -0.45 7.89
N TRP A 198 -2.55 0.18 6.98
CA TRP A 198 -2.27 0.11 5.55
C TRP A 198 -1.13 1.07 5.19
N HIS A 199 -0.43 0.82 4.10
CA HIS A 199 0.72 1.64 3.68
C HIS A 199 0.41 3.14 3.66
N GLN A 200 1.39 3.94 4.04
CA GLN A 200 1.27 5.40 4.14
C GLN A 200 2.05 6.12 3.02
N LEU A 201 2.31 5.45 1.89
CA LEU A 201 3.20 5.93 0.82
C LEU A 201 2.80 7.32 0.28
N PHE A 202 1.51 7.54 0.09
CA PHE A 202 1.00 8.77 -0.54
C PHE A 202 0.29 9.72 0.44
N ARG A 203 0.42 9.46 1.75
CA ARG A 203 -0.33 10.19 2.77
C ARG A 203 -0.11 11.69 2.68
N GLU A 204 1.13 12.14 2.52
CA GLU A 204 1.45 13.56 2.42
C GLU A 204 0.71 14.21 1.25
N CYS A 205 0.75 13.58 0.08
CA CYS A 205 0.05 14.05 -1.11
C CYS A 205 -1.46 14.10 -0.91
N PHE A 206 -2.04 13.04 -0.33
CA PHE A 206 -3.48 12.98 -0.08
C PHE A 206 -3.94 14.02 0.93
N VAL A 207 -3.14 14.28 1.97
CA VAL A 207 -3.44 15.31 2.95
C VAL A 207 -3.28 16.71 2.36
N ALA A 208 -2.19 16.99 1.67
CA ALA A 208 -1.92 18.32 1.15
C ALA A 208 -2.86 18.73 0.01
N VAL A 209 -3.10 17.82 -0.94
CA VAL A 209 -3.84 18.11 -2.18
C VAL A 209 -5.33 17.75 -2.07
N GLY A 210 -5.66 16.70 -1.30
CA GLY A 210 -7.04 16.24 -1.13
C GLY A 210 -7.70 16.77 0.13
N SER A 211 -7.11 16.47 1.32
CA SER A 211 -7.73 16.76 2.62
C SER A 211 -7.82 18.25 2.91
N LYS A 212 -6.70 18.97 2.92
CA LYS A 212 -6.64 20.37 3.37
C LYS A 212 -7.54 21.31 2.56
N PRO A 213 -7.63 21.22 1.21
CA PRO A 213 -8.54 22.08 0.46
C PRO A 213 -10.00 21.86 0.84
N LEU A 214 -10.46 20.60 0.94
CA LEU A 214 -11.86 20.29 1.23
C LEU A 214 -12.21 20.47 2.72
N GLU A 215 -11.25 20.33 3.63
CA GLU A 215 -11.44 20.62 5.06
C GLU A 215 -11.88 22.06 5.29
N ARG A 216 -11.36 23.00 4.49
CA ARG A 216 -11.69 24.41 4.61
C ARG A 216 -13.17 24.72 4.35
N TYR A 217 -13.83 23.93 3.48
CA TYR A 217 -15.23 24.16 3.09
C TYR A 217 -16.21 23.20 3.78
N LEU A 218 -15.81 21.96 4.01
CA LEU A 218 -16.67 20.88 4.49
C LEU A 218 -16.19 20.28 5.82
N GLY A 219 -15.26 20.95 6.50
CA GLY A 219 -14.71 20.50 7.79
C GLY A 219 -14.10 19.10 7.72
N ARG A 220 -14.19 18.36 8.82
CA ARG A 220 -13.56 17.04 8.95
C ARG A 220 -14.05 16.01 7.93
N ALA A 221 -15.33 16.03 7.60
CA ALA A 221 -15.89 15.13 6.58
C ALA A 221 -15.28 15.41 5.19
N GLY A 222 -15.18 16.70 4.82
CA GLY A 222 -14.51 17.12 3.59
C GLY A 222 -13.03 16.71 3.56
N SER A 223 -12.33 16.86 4.67
CA SER A 223 -10.93 16.41 4.81
C SER A 223 -10.78 14.91 4.51
N ILE A 224 -11.64 14.07 5.08
CA ILE A 224 -11.64 12.62 4.85
C ILE A 224 -11.96 12.32 3.40
N MET A 225 -13.09 12.84 2.90
CA MET A 225 -13.54 12.57 1.53
C MET A 225 -12.55 13.02 0.47
N GLY A 226 -11.87 14.16 0.68
CA GLY A 226 -10.84 14.67 -0.22
C GLY A 226 -9.64 13.75 -0.36
N ALA A 227 -9.16 13.17 0.74
CA ALA A 227 -8.07 12.20 0.68
C ALA A 227 -8.47 10.95 -0.10
N PHE A 228 -9.66 10.40 0.16
CA PHE A 228 -10.13 9.18 -0.49
C PHE A 228 -10.48 9.41 -1.98
N ALA A 229 -11.09 10.55 -2.32
CA ALA A 229 -11.36 10.90 -3.72
C ALA A 229 -10.06 11.01 -4.53
N LEU A 230 -9.04 11.69 -3.99
CA LEU A 230 -7.74 11.80 -4.63
C LEU A 230 -7.05 10.44 -4.75
N SER A 231 -7.19 9.58 -3.74
CA SER A 231 -6.70 8.19 -3.81
C SER A 231 -7.38 7.42 -4.93
N GLY A 232 -8.68 7.55 -5.09
CA GLY A 232 -9.44 6.94 -6.19
C GLY A 232 -8.94 7.39 -7.57
N VAL A 233 -8.74 8.69 -7.74
CA VAL A 233 -8.19 9.27 -8.98
C VAL A 233 -6.80 8.72 -9.27
N LEU A 234 -5.92 8.65 -8.27
CA LEU A 234 -4.56 8.11 -8.44
C LEU A 234 -4.59 6.66 -8.93
N HIS A 235 -5.45 5.82 -8.36
CA HIS A 235 -5.54 4.41 -8.72
C HIS A 235 -6.15 4.22 -10.12
N ASP A 236 -7.15 5.00 -10.49
CA ASP A 236 -7.73 4.95 -11.84
C ASP A 236 -6.72 5.39 -12.91
N ILE A 237 -6.00 6.48 -12.69
CA ILE A 237 -4.91 6.92 -13.58
C ILE A 237 -3.81 5.85 -13.65
N GLY A 238 -3.52 5.14 -12.56
CA GLY A 238 -2.57 4.02 -12.54
C GLY A 238 -2.99 2.91 -13.51
N ILE A 239 -4.26 2.52 -13.52
CA ILE A 239 -4.81 1.50 -14.42
C ILE A 239 -4.77 1.98 -15.88
N GLN A 240 -5.17 3.22 -16.12
CA GLN A 240 -5.09 3.83 -17.46
C GLN A 240 -3.65 3.84 -17.98
N GLY A 241 -2.69 4.19 -17.12
CA GLY A 241 -1.25 4.20 -17.46
C GLY A 241 -0.68 2.83 -17.82
N MET A 242 -1.33 1.75 -17.37
CA MET A 242 -0.98 0.38 -17.79
C MET A 242 -1.60 -0.03 -19.13
N GLY A 243 -2.28 0.86 -19.84
CA GLY A 243 -2.93 0.58 -21.10
C GLY A 243 -4.17 -0.32 -20.99
N ARG A 244 -4.75 -0.46 -19.80
CA ARG A 244 -5.90 -1.35 -19.51
C ARG A 244 -7.26 -0.65 -19.57
N GLY A 245 -7.27 0.62 -19.99
CA GLY A 245 -8.47 1.46 -20.03
C GLY A 245 -8.87 1.97 -18.63
N ALA A 246 -10.00 2.65 -18.55
CA ALA A 246 -10.54 3.23 -17.32
C ALA A 246 -11.77 2.47 -16.81
N ASP A 247 -11.94 2.43 -15.51
CA ASP A 247 -13.19 2.09 -14.83
C ASP A 247 -13.34 2.98 -13.59
N THR A 248 -13.36 4.26 -13.88
CA THR A 248 -13.30 5.33 -12.87
C THR A 248 -14.39 5.17 -11.81
N LEU A 249 -15.60 4.77 -12.22
CA LEU A 249 -16.70 4.61 -11.27
C LEU A 249 -16.44 3.51 -10.25
N SER A 250 -15.97 2.35 -10.70
CA SER A 250 -15.70 1.21 -9.82
C SER A 250 -14.46 1.44 -8.97
N VAL A 251 -13.37 1.94 -9.58
CA VAL A 251 -12.10 2.14 -8.89
C VAL A 251 -12.18 3.31 -7.92
N ALA A 252 -12.60 4.50 -8.37
CA ALA A 252 -12.74 5.64 -7.48
C ALA A 252 -13.88 5.43 -6.47
N GLY A 253 -14.96 4.75 -6.87
CA GLY A 253 -16.07 4.38 -5.99
C GLY A 253 -15.64 3.57 -4.79
N PHE A 254 -14.76 2.58 -4.96
CA PHE A 254 -14.18 1.83 -3.84
C PHE A 254 -13.56 2.77 -2.79
N PHE A 255 -12.70 3.70 -3.20
CA PHE A 255 -12.04 4.62 -2.29
C PHE A 255 -13.02 5.61 -1.66
N VAL A 256 -13.92 6.19 -2.45
CA VAL A 256 -14.95 7.11 -1.97
C VAL A 256 -15.82 6.45 -0.90
N MET A 257 -16.24 5.20 -1.10
CA MET A 257 -17.04 4.46 -0.12
C MET A 257 -16.25 4.10 1.15
N HIS A 258 -14.95 3.91 1.05
CA HIS A 258 -14.11 3.81 2.25
C HIS A 258 -14.02 5.15 2.99
N GLY A 259 -13.99 6.27 2.27
CA GLY A 259 -14.13 7.61 2.84
C GLY A 259 -15.46 7.79 3.58
N VAL A 260 -16.56 7.37 2.97
CA VAL A 260 -17.89 7.37 3.61
C VAL A 260 -17.89 6.54 4.90
N GLY A 261 -17.33 5.31 4.88
CA GLY A 261 -17.23 4.48 6.07
C GLY A 261 -16.44 5.14 7.20
N VAL A 262 -15.32 5.83 6.88
CA VAL A 262 -14.54 6.58 7.87
C VAL A 262 -15.32 7.79 8.41
N VAL A 263 -16.10 8.47 7.58
CA VAL A 263 -17.00 9.57 8.02
C VAL A 263 -18.08 9.01 8.95
N MET A 264 -18.66 7.85 8.65
CA MET A 264 -19.62 7.16 9.52
C MET A 264 -19.01 6.82 10.89
N GLU A 265 -17.79 6.31 10.94
CA GLU A 265 -17.07 6.06 12.20
C GLU A 265 -16.84 7.35 13.00
N HIS A 266 -16.56 8.45 12.29
CA HIS A 266 -16.41 9.77 12.92
C HIS A 266 -17.73 10.28 13.50
N ALA A 267 -18.82 10.19 12.74
CA ALA A 267 -20.17 10.54 13.21
C ALA A 267 -20.60 9.67 14.40
N TRP A 268 -20.36 8.37 14.35
CA TRP A 268 -20.60 7.45 15.47
C TRP A 268 -19.90 7.93 16.76
N LYS A 269 -18.62 8.30 16.62
CA LYS A 269 -17.87 8.81 17.78
C LYS A 269 -18.45 10.12 18.31
N GLN A 270 -18.93 11.01 17.44
CA GLN A 270 -19.51 12.28 17.85
C GLN A 270 -20.85 12.10 18.59
N THR A 271 -21.68 11.17 18.12
CA THR A 271 -23.03 10.93 18.69
C THR A 271 -23.00 10.08 19.95
N THR A 272 -22.12 9.06 20.02
CA THR A 272 -22.10 8.10 21.13
C THR A 272 -20.97 8.33 22.14
N GLY A 273 -19.99 9.19 21.81
CA GLY A 273 -18.75 9.35 22.57
C GLY A 273 -17.78 8.14 22.45
N ARG A 274 -18.18 7.06 21.80
CA ARG A 274 -17.42 5.80 21.72
C ARG A 274 -16.76 5.64 20.35
N ARG A 275 -15.55 5.10 20.33
CA ARG A 275 -14.88 4.74 19.07
C ARG A 275 -15.34 3.35 18.62
N VAL A 276 -15.44 3.16 17.30
CA VAL A 276 -15.57 1.83 16.71
C VAL A 276 -14.31 1.02 17.04
N GLY A 277 -14.49 -0.22 17.52
CA GLY A 277 -13.37 -1.05 17.95
C GLY A 277 -13.83 -2.43 18.45
N GLY A 278 -12.90 -3.20 18.99
CA GLY A 278 -13.16 -4.57 19.43
C GLY A 278 -13.54 -5.51 18.28
N ILE A 279 -14.19 -6.63 18.62
CA ILE A 279 -14.58 -7.64 17.64
C ILE A 279 -15.67 -7.14 16.68
N THR A 280 -16.61 -6.34 17.18
CA THR A 280 -17.67 -5.73 16.36
C THR A 280 -17.09 -4.74 15.36
N GLY A 281 -16.09 -3.95 15.76
CA GLY A 281 -15.36 -3.06 14.88
C GLY A 281 -14.51 -3.82 13.86
N TRP A 282 -13.96 -4.97 14.23
CA TRP A 282 -13.25 -5.84 13.28
C TRP A 282 -14.22 -6.41 12.23
N LEU A 283 -15.39 -6.92 12.64
CA LEU A 283 -16.43 -7.40 11.74
C LEU A 283 -16.92 -6.29 10.80
N TRP A 284 -17.16 -5.08 11.32
CA TRP A 284 -17.50 -3.90 10.54
C TRP A 284 -16.44 -3.63 9.46
N THR A 285 -15.18 -3.54 9.86
CA THR A 285 -14.06 -3.24 8.97
C THR A 285 -13.91 -4.31 7.89
N PHE A 286 -13.94 -5.58 8.28
CA PHE A 286 -13.84 -6.71 7.37
C PHE A 286 -15.00 -6.72 6.35
N SER A 287 -16.25 -6.63 6.83
CA SER A 287 -17.45 -6.65 5.96
C SER A 287 -17.44 -5.47 4.98
N TRP A 288 -17.02 -4.29 5.42
CA TRP A 288 -16.92 -3.11 4.55
C TRP A 288 -15.89 -3.29 3.45
N HIS A 289 -14.72 -3.85 3.79
CA HIS A 289 -13.68 -4.16 2.80
C HIS A 289 -14.13 -5.23 1.79
N VAL A 290 -14.81 -6.26 2.25
CA VAL A 290 -15.35 -7.30 1.34
C VAL A 290 -16.41 -6.71 0.43
N LEU A 291 -17.38 -5.99 0.98
CA LEU A 291 -18.48 -5.40 0.22
C LEU A 291 -17.99 -4.54 -0.94
N TRP A 292 -17.13 -3.58 -0.65
CA TRP A 292 -16.59 -2.67 -1.67
C TRP A 292 -15.40 -3.26 -2.41
N GLY A 293 -14.72 -4.23 -1.81
CA GLY A 293 -13.64 -5.00 -2.44
C GLY A 293 -14.10 -5.74 -3.69
N HIS A 294 -15.33 -6.27 -3.70
CA HIS A 294 -15.92 -6.90 -4.90
C HIS A 294 -15.93 -5.94 -6.09
N VAL A 295 -16.23 -4.66 -5.86
CA VAL A 295 -16.35 -3.65 -6.92
C VAL A 295 -15.01 -3.40 -7.59
N ILE A 296 -13.96 -3.16 -6.79
CA ILE A 296 -12.63 -2.87 -7.35
C ILE A 296 -11.98 -4.12 -7.94
N VAL A 297 -12.15 -5.30 -7.32
CA VAL A 297 -11.57 -6.55 -7.82
C VAL A 297 -12.25 -6.99 -9.12
N ASP A 298 -13.57 -6.83 -9.26
CA ASP A 298 -14.27 -7.09 -10.52
C ASP A 298 -13.81 -6.16 -11.63
N ALA A 299 -13.61 -4.87 -11.32
CA ALA A 299 -13.04 -3.91 -12.26
C ALA A 299 -11.65 -4.31 -12.74
N TRP A 300 -10.77 -4.74 -11.84
CA TRP A 300 -9.43 -5.24 -12.19
C TRP A 300 -9.49 -6.54 -12.99
N ALA A 301 -10.37 -7.46 -12.61
CA ALA A 301 -10.56 -8.74 -13.28
C ALA A 301 -11.05 -8.55 -14.72
N ARG A 302 -12.05 -7.71 -14.95
CA ARG A 302 -12.54 -7.36 -16.29
C ARG A 302 -11.48 -6.72 -17.18
N ARG A 303 -10.47 -6.07 -16.59
CA ARG A 303 -9.35 -5.45 -17.31
C ARG A 303 -8.15 -6.41 -17.47
N GLY A 304 -8.32 -7.68 -17.10
CA GLY A 304 -7.29 -8.70 -17.21
C GLY A 304 -6.08 -8.49 -16.28
N MET A 305 -6.20 -7.59 -15.28
CA MET A 305 -5.10 -7.33 -14.33
C MET A 305 -4.87 -8.52 -13.40
N VAL A 306 -5.92 -9.21 -13.02
CA VAL A 306 -5.87 -10.38 -12.14
C VAL A 306 -5.22 -11.58 -12.84
N GLY A 307 -5.39 -11.69 -14.17
CA GLY A 307 -4.84 -12.78 -15.00
C GLY A 307 -3.41 -12.55 -15.49
N VAL A 308 -2.74 -11.45 -15.08
CA VAL A 308 -1.35 -11.19 -15.47
C VAL A 308 -0.40 -12.03 -14.64
N GLY A 309 0.45 -12.83 -15.30
CA GLY A 309 1.58 -13.53 -14.69
C GLY A 309 2.84 -12.66 -14.69
N PHE A 310 3.48 -12.49 -13.54
CA PHE A 310 4.76 -11.79 -13.44
C PHE A 310 5.95 -12.68 -13.81
N PHE A 311 5.79 -14.01 -13.73
CA PHE A 311 6.81 -14.98 -14.05
C PHE A 311 6.30 -15.94 -15.12
N PRO A 312 7.17 -16.37 -16.07
CA PRO A 312 6.84 -17.46 -16.99
C PRO A 312 6.47 -18.73 -16.22
N ASP A 313 5.43 -19.43 -16.64
CA ASP A 313 4.90 -20.61 -15.93
C ASP A 313 5.95 -21.69 -15.69
N ALA A 314 6.91 -21.83 -16.58
CA ALA A 314 8.01 -22.80 -16.45
C ALA A 314 8.91 -22.58 -15.21
N TYR A 315 8.99 -21.35 -14.72
CA TYR A 315 9.85 -20.98 -13.58
C TYR A 315 9.07 -20.73 -12.28
N ARG A 316 7.74 -20.88 -12.30
CA ARG A 316 6.92 -20.68 -11.13
C ARG A 316 7.16 -21.80 -10.12
N PRO A 317 7.44 -21.49 -8.84
CA PRO A 317 7.66 -22.50 -7.79
C PRO A 317 6.51 -23.51 -7.68
N THR A 318 5.26 -23.05 -7.78
CA THR A 318 4.07 -23.92 -7.75
C THR A 318 4.03 -24.88 -8.95
N THR A 319 4.42 -24.45 -10.16
CA THR A 319 4.48 -25.30 -11.33
C THR A 319 5.58 -26.36 -11.20
N LEU A 320 6.77 -25.95 -10.75
CA LEU A 320 7.89 -26.87 -10.53
C LEU A 320 7.53 -27.92 -9.49
N PHE A 321 6.89 -27.53 -8.38
CA PHE A 321 6.45 -28.45 -7.35
C PHE A 321 5.42 -29.46 -7.85
N LEU A 322 4.39 -29.00 -8.57
CA LEU A 322 3.37 -29.90 -9.13
C LEU A 322 3.93 -30.86 -10.16
N ASN A 323 4.84 -30.41 -11.03
CA ASN A 323 5.53 -31.28 -11.98
C ASN A 323 6.41 -32.33 -11.29
N TRP A 324 7.05 -31.96 -10.19
CA TRP A 324 7.81 -32.91 -9.38
C TRP A 324 6.91 -33.99 -8.73
N MET A 325 5.76 -33.57 -8.17
CA MET A 325 4.78 -34.50 -7.59
C MET A 325 4.21 -35.47 -8.62
N SER A 326 3.84 -34.94 -9.82
CA SER A 326 3.28 -35.81 -10.88
C SER A 326 4.27 -36.85 -11.37
N ARG A 327 5.56 -36.52 -11.46
CA ARG A 327 6.62 -37.49 -11.80
C ARG A 327 6.77 -38.60 -10.76
N LYS A 328 6.62 -38.27 -9.45
CA LYS A 328 6.67 -39.29 -8.40
C LYS A 328 5.48 -40.26 -8.46
N ASN A 329 4.28 -39.75 -8.72
CA ASN A 329 3.08 -40.59 -8.81
C ASN A 329 3.04 -41.50 -10.06
N VAL A 330 3.83 -41.21 -11.09
CA VAL A 330 3.98 -42.08 -12.29
C VAL A 330 5.08 -43.12 -12.09
N ALA A 331 6.00 -42.90 -11.14
CA ALA A 331 7.12 -43.79 -10.82
C ALA A 331 6.82 -44.78 -9.67
N SER A 332 5.68 -44.60 -8.98
CA SER A 332 5.12 -45.52 -7.96
C SER A 332 4.02 -46.41 -8.56
#